data_15c03667b62c9762ebaf7a967254a03a
#
_entry.id   15c03667b62c9762ebaf7a967254a03a
#
_cell.length_a   1.000
_cell.length_b   1.000
_cell.length_c   1.000
_cell.angle_alpha   90.00
_cell.angle_beta   90.00
_cell.angle_gamma   90.00
#
_symmetry.space_group_name_H-M   'P 1'
#
loop_
_entity.id
_entity.type
_entity.pdbx_description
1 polymer ?
#
loop_
_entity_poly.entity_id
_entity_poly.type
_entity_poly.pdbx_seq_one_letter_code
_entity_poly.pdbx_strand_id
1 'polypeptide(L)'
;ETIEQAKQTANKEARKIIIQSIQRMGAEITIENTVTVFNLESDDIKGQIIGREGRNIRAIEAATGVEIVVDDTPEAIVISSFDPIRREIARLSLKKLVTDGRIHPARIEEVVAKTKKQIEEQIIEIGERTVIDLDIHGLDPYLIKMVGRMRFRSSYGQNLLKHSIETSNLCSIMSSELGLNNKQIKLAKRAGLLHDIGKVAEE
;
A
#
# COMPACT_ATOMS: atom_id res chain seq x y z
N GLU A 1 28.54 27.11 -29.76
CA GLU A 1 29.06 27.28 -28.36
C GLU A 1 27.96 27.77 -27.41
N THR A 2 27.22 28.84 -27.73
CA THR A 2 26.22 29.44 -26.82
C THR A 2 25.04 28.49 -26.48
N ILE A 3 24.54 27.72 -27.44
CA ILE A 3 23.44 26.75 -27.25
C ILE A 3 23.89 25.59 -26.37
N GLU A 4 25.11 25.10 -26.55
CA GLU A 4 25.66 24.00 -25.77
C GLU A 4 25.89 24.43 -24.30
N GLN A 5 26.41 25.64 -24.09
CA GLN A 5 26.55 26.23 -22.77
C GLN A 5 25.19 26.44 -22.07
N ALA A 6 24.16 26.90 -22.82
CA ALA A 6 22.81 27.07 -22.30
C ALA A 6 22.20 25.71 -21.86
N LYS A 7 22.37 24.64 -22.64
CA LYS A 7 21.93 23.29 -22.29
C LYS A 7 22.63 22.76 -21.04
N GLN A 8 23.95 22.94 -20.94
CA GLN A 8 24.72 22.50 -19.78
C GLN A 8 24.28 23.24 -18.50
N THR A 9 24.06 24.55 -18.60
CA THR A 9 23.59 25.35 -17.47
C THR A 9 22.17 24.93 -17.06
N ALA A 10 21.25 24.72 -18.03
CA ALA A 10 19.89 24.26 -17.74
C ALA A 10 19.89 22.88 -17.06
N ASN A 11 20.71 21.94 -17.54
CA ASN A 11 20.83 20.63 -16.92
C ASN A 11 21.38 20.69 -15.48
N LYS A 12 22.34 21.59 -15.22
CA LYS A 12 22.92 21.79 -13.89
C LYS A 12 21.89 22.36 -12.91
N GLU A 13 21.14 23.36 -13.34
CA GLU A 13 20.08 23.97 -12.52
C GLU A 13 18.91 22.98 -12.29
N ALA A 14 18.48 22.23 -13.31
CA ALA A 14 17.45 21.22 -13.17
C ALA A 14 17.87 20.14 -12.14
N ARG A 15 19.12 19.64 -12.23
CA ARG A 15 19.65 18.68 -11.25
C ARG A 15 19.67 19.23 -9.84
N LYS A 16 20.05 20.50 -9.65
CA LYS A 16 20.05 21.18 -8.35
C LYS A 16 18.65 21.27 -7.76
N ILE A 17 17.65 21.67 -8.57
CA ILE A 17 16.25 21.75 -8.15
C ILE A 17 15.73 20.38 -7.74
N ILE A 18 16.01 19.32 -8.53
CA ILE A 18 15.59 17.94 -8.21
C ILE A 18 16.18 17.48 -6.87
N ILE A 19 17.49 17.69 -6.67
CA ILE A 19 18.17 17.30 -5.42
C ILE A 19 17.56 18.04 -4.22
N GLN A 20 17.35 19.35 -4.35
CA GLN A 20 16.74 20.16 -3.29
C GLN A 20 15.30 19.70 -2.98
N SER A 21 14.52 19.36 -4.00
CA SER A 21 13.15 18.84 -3.83
C SER A 21 13.15 17.51 -3.12
N ILE A 22 14.03 16.57 -3.51
CA ILE A 22 14.19 15.28 -2.83
C ILE A 22 14.57 15.48 -1.36
N GLN A 23 15.55 16.37 -1.08
CA GLN A 23 15.98 16.63 0.30
C GLN A 23 14.88 17.24 1.18
N ARG A 24 14.00 18.07 0.62
CA ARG A 24 12.89 18.69 1.35
C ARG A 24 11.71 17.74 1.57
N MET A 25 11.34 16.98 0.56
CA MET A 25 10.12 16.18 0.56
C MET A 25 10.36 14.70 0.83
N GLY A 26 11.61 14.23 0.71
CA GLY A 26 11.92 12.80 0.79
C GLY A 26 11.53 12.18 2.14
N ALA A 27 11.75 12.90 3.24
CA ALA A 27 11.38 12.42 4.57
C ALA A 27 9.84 12.31 4.74
N GLU A 28 9.09 13.34 4.33
CA GLU A 28 7.63 13.36 4.42
C GLU A 28 7.00 12.27 3.59
N ILE A 29 7.42 12.13 2.32
CA ILE A 29 6.94 11.09 1.42
C ILE A 29 7.29 9.69 1.94
N THR A 30 8.48 9.52 2.52
CA THR A 30 8.87 8.23 3.10
C THR A 30 8.00 7.89 4.29
N ILE A 31 7.79 8.82 5.21
CA ILE A 31 6.92 8.63 6.38
C ILE A 31 5.50 8.29 5.92
N GLU A 32 4.92 9.08 5.02
CA GLU A 32 3.56 8.84 4.50
C GLU A 32 3.39 7.44 3.90
N ASN A 33 4.41 6.93 3.21
CA ASN A 33 4.34 5.64 2.53
C ASN A 33 4.77 4.45 3.39
N THR A 34 5.49 4.65 4.49
CA THR A 34 6.08 3.56 5.27
C THR A 34 5.52 3.42 6.67
N VAL A 35 4.78 4.40 7.16
CA VAL A 35 4.35 4.48 8.55
C VAL A 35 2.82 4.48 8.66
N THR A 36 2.31 3.81 9.68
CA THR A 36 0.90 3.85 10.07
C THR A 36 0.80 4.10 11.57
N VAL A 37 0.15 5.18 11.96
CA VAL A 37 -0.12 5.46 13.39
C VAL A 37 -1.32 4.62 13.85
N PHE A 38 -1.15 3.90 14.94
CA PHE A 38 -2.20 3.15 15.61
C PHE A 38 -2.54 3.82 16.94
N ASN A 39 -3.72 4.44 17.02
CA ASN A 39 -4.21 5.11 18.21
C ASN A 39 -4.75 4.10 19.21
N LEU A 40 -4.48 4.34 20.49
CA LEU A 40 -4.88 3.54 21.63
C LEU A 40 -5.85 4.35 22.51
N GLU A 41 -6.67 3.66 23.28
CA GLU A 41 -7.60 4.28 24.21
C GLU A 41 -6.92 4.74 25.52
N SER A 42 -5.76 4.18 25.84
CA SER A 42 -4.97 4.55 27.01
C SER A 42 -3.51 4.06 26.91
N ASP A 43 -2.62 4.68 27.67
CA ASP A 43 -1.23 4.23 27.80
C ASP A 43 -1.08 2.88 28.54
N ASP A 44 -2.07 2.45 29.32
CA ASP A 44 -2.09 1.11 29.92
C ASP A 44 -2.12 0.02 28.85
N ILE A 45 -2.86 0.24 27.76
CA ILE A 45 -2.89 -0.67 26.61
C ILE A 45 -1.53 -0.69 25.91
N LYS A 46 -0.87 0.47 25.80
CA LYS A 46 0.49 0.60 25.29
C LYS A 46 1.47 -0.30 26.05
N GLY A 47 1.41 -0.26 27.39
CA GLY A 47 2.19 -1.14 28.26
C GLY A 47 1.89 -2.63 28.04
N GLN A 48 0.63 -3.01 27.80
CA GLN A 48 0.25 -4.39 27.50
C GLN A 48 0.77 -4.85 26.13
N ILE A 49 0.74 -3.98 25.12
CA ILE A 49 1.30 -4.27 23.79
C ILE A 49 2.81 -4.49 23.89
N ILE A 50 3.52 -3.68 24.65
CA ILE A 50 4.95 -3.85 24.89
C ILE A 50 5.21 -5.20 25.58
N GLY A 51 4.49 -5.47 26.66
CA GLY A 51 4.67 -6.63 27.51
C GLY A 51 5.97 -6.59 28.31
N ARG A 52 6.15 -7.55 29.24
CA ARG A 52 7.37 -7.64 30.06
C ARG A 52 8.59 -7.77 29.15
N GLU A 53 9.59 -6.90 29.35
CA GLU A 53 10.83 -6.87 28.58
C GLU A 53 10.63 -6.81 27.05
N GLY A 54 9.50 -6.25 26.58
CA GLY A 54 9.21 -6.13 25.15
C GLY A 54 8.82 -7.43 24.45
N ARG A 55 8.46 -8.49 25.17
CA ARG A 55 8.19 -9.82 24.57
C ARG A 55 7.03 -9.82 23.60
N ASN A 56 6.00 -9.03 23.85
CA ASN A 56 4.82 -8.99 23.00
C ASN A 56 5.11 -8.21 21.71
N ILE A 57 5.80 -7.06 21.80
CA ILE A 57 6.28 -6.33 20.61
C ILE A 57 7.12 -7.25 19.72
N ARG A 58 8.13 -7.92 20.26
CA ARG A 58 8.97 -8.84 19.48
C ARG A 58 8.16 -9.96 18.81
N ALA A 59 7.12 -10.46 19.49
CA ALA A 59 6.24 -11.47 18.89
C ALA A 59 5.41 -10.91 17.74
N ILE A 60 4.91 -9.67 17.84
CA ILE A 60 4.16 -9.00 16.75
C ILE A 60 5.08 -8.74 15.57
N GLU A 61 6.27 -8.18 15.80
CA GLU A 61 7.26 -7.90 14.75
C GLU A 61 7.70 -9.17 14.03
N ALA A 62 8.03 -10.22 14.78
CA ALA A 62 8.41 -11.51 14.19
C ALA A 62 7.28 -12.15 13.36
N ALA A 63 6.03 -12.06 13.84
CA ALA A 63 4.88 -12.65 13.17
C ALA A 63 4.43 -11.86 11.92
N THR A 64 4.58 -10.54 11.92
CA THR A 64 4.08 -9.65 10.85
C THR A 64 5.17 -9.17 9.89
N GLY A 65 6.42 -9.09 10.35
CA GLY A 65 7.54 -8.52 9.60
C GLY A 65 7.50 -6.99 9.51
N VAL A 66 6.82 -6.32 10.44
CA VAL A 66 6.87 -4.86 10.61
C VAL A 66 7.77 -4.50 11.78
N GLU A 67 8.17 -3.24 11.86
CA GLU A 67 8.78 -2.63 13.04
C GLU A 67 7.72 -1.84 13.81
N ILE A 68 7.70 -1.98 15.14
CA ILE A 68 6.80 -1.23 16.01
C ILE A 68 7.62 -0.22 16.81
N VAL A 69 7.44 1.06 16.50
CA VAL A 69 8.11 2.15 17.19
C VAL A 69 7.19 2.67 18.31
N VAL A 70 7.71 2.64 19.52
CA VAL A 70 7.06 3.17 20.71
C VAL A 70 7.87 4.36 21.17
N ASP A 71 7.29 5.52 21.09
CA ASP A 71 7.86 6.79 21.54
C ASP A 71 7.04 7.38 22.69
N ASP A 72 7.38 8.61 23.10
CA ASP A 72 6.70 9.33 24.18
C ASP A 72 5.33 9.91 23.76
N THR A 73 4.89 9.71 22.52
CA THR A 73 3.56 10.16 22.06
C THR A 73 2.47 9.44 22.87
N PRO A 74 1.62 10.16 23.60
CA PRO A 74 0.55 9.55 24.38
C PRO A 74 -0.41 8.75 23.48
N GLU A 75 -0.91 7.64 23.99
CA GLU A 75 -2.01 6.86 23.39
C GLU A 75 -1.79 6.49 21.91
N ALA A 76 -0.54 6.33 21.50
CA ALA A 76 -0.21 5.95 20.12
C ALA A 76 1.03 5.04 20.06
N ILE A 77 1.05 4.18 19.06
CA ILE A 77 2.22 3.45 18.58
C ILE A 77 2.33 3.59 17.07
N VAL A 78 3.53 3.46 16.55
CA VAL A 78 3.81 3.60 15.13
C VAL A 78 4.18 2.24 14.55
N ILE A 79 3.50 1.84 13.47
CA ILE A 79 3.77 0.62 12.71
C ILE A 79 4.55 1.03 11.46
N SER A 80 5.76 0.54 11.30
CA SER A 80 6.66 0.88 10.18
C SER A 80 6.96 -0.34 9.33
N SER A 81 6.76 -0.22 8.03
CA SER A 81 7.19 -1.20 7.01
C SER A 81 7.01 -0.59 5.62
N PHE A 82 7.85 -0.93 4.66
CA PHE A 82 7.65 -0.59 3.25
C PHE A 82 6.46 -1.34 2.62
N ASP A 83 6.13 -2.53 3.12
CA ASP A 83 5.00 -3.31 2.63
C ASP A 83 3.69 -2.85 3.28
N PRO A 84 2.77 -2.23 2.53
CA PRO A 84 1.50 -1.74 3.07
C PRO A 84 0.58 -2.86 3.54
N ILE A 85 0.70 -4.08 2.99
CA ILE A 85 -0.11 -5.24 3.39
C ILE A 85 0.36 -5.73 4.76
N ARG A 86 1.67 -5.78 5.02
CA ARG A 86 2.20 -6.12 6.35
C ARG A 86 1.75 -5.12 7.40
N ARG A 87 1.77 -3.81 7.08
CA ARG A 87 1.25 -2.77 7.99
C ARG A 87 -0.23 -2.97 8.31
N GLU A 88 -1.04 -3.28 7.30
CA GLU A 88 -2.47 -3.51 7.49
C GLU A 88 -2.75 -4.78 8.32
N ILE A 89 -2.01 -5.86 8.08
CA ILE A 89 -2.07 -7.08 8.89
C ILE A 89 -1.73 -6.77 10.36
N ALA A 90 -0.65 -6.02 10.61
CA ALA A 90 -0.25 -5.63 11.96
C ALA A 90 -1.31 -4.75 12.62
N ARG A 91 -1.82 -3.74 11.93
CA ARG A 91 -2.87 -2.83 12.40
C ARG A 91 -4.15 -3.58 12.80
N LEU A 92 -4.64 -4.47 11.94
CA LEU A 92 -5.85 -5.25 12.21
C LEU A 92 -5.63 -6.28 13.32
N SER A 93 -4.45 -6.88 13.38
CA SER A 93 -4.10 -7.82 14.45
C SER A 93 -4.05 -7.12 15.80
N LEU A 94 -3.40 -5.95 15.88
CA LEU A 94 -3.38 -5.12 17.08
C LEU A 94 -4.79 -4.72 17.52
N LYS A 95 -5.63 -4.27 16.58
CA LYS A 95 -7.03 -3.93 16.88
C LYS A 95 -7.79 -5.11 17.50
N LYS A 96 -7.63 -6.31 16.96
CA LYS A 96 -8.26 -7.53 17.51
C LYS A 96 -7.72 -7.90 18.91
N LEU A 97 -6.40 -7.80 19.09
CA LEU A 97 -5.74 -8.11 20.35
C LEU A 97 -6.16 -7.14 21.47
N VAL A 98 -6.23 -5.85 21.16
CA VAL A 98 -6.70 -4.81 22.08
C VAL A 98 -8.16 -5.03 22.46
N THR A 99 -9.04 -5.30 21.47
CA THR A 99 -10.46 -5.56 21.72
C THR A 99 -10.68 -6.85 22.53
N ASP A 100 -9.87 -7.89 22.31
CA ASP A 100 -9.93 -9.17 23.05
C ASP A 100 -9.33 -9.06 24.46
N GLY A 101 -8.46 -8.09 24.72
CA GLY A 101 -7.78 -7.86 26.00
C GLY A 101 -6.71 -8.90 26.35
N ARG A 102 -6.45 -9.88 25.49
CA ARG A 102 -5.48 -10.96 25.70
C ARG A 102 -4.27 -10.78 24.80
N ILE A 103 -3.24 -10.09 25.31
CA ILE A 103 -2.02 -9.79 24.59
C ILE A 103 -0.86 -10.61 25.16
N HIS A 104 -0.58 -11.76 24.54
CA HIS A 104 0.56 -12.61 24.86
C HIS A 104 1.06 -13.34 23.58
N PRO A 105 2.33 -13.79 23.52
CA PRO A 105 2.94 -14.29 22.29
C PRO A 105 2.14 -15.33 21.52
N ALA A 106 1.66 -16.38 22.18
CA ALA A 106 0.88 -17.43 21.50
C ALA A 106 -0.44 -16.90 20.91
N ARG A 107 -1.11 -15.97 21.58
CA ARG A 107 -2.32 -15.34 21.05
C ARG A 107 -2.01 -14.39 19.89
N ILE A 108 -0.88 -13.69 19.94
CA ILE A 108 -0.39 -12.82 18.86
C ILE A 108 -0.19 -13.64 17.59
N GLU A 109 0.53 -14.76 17.66
CA GLU A 109 0.78 -15.64 16.52
C GLU A 109 -0.53 -16.15 15.91
N GLU A 110 -1.48 -16.61 16.73
CA GLU A 110 -2.79 -17.07 16.30
C GLU A 110 -3.57 -15.97 15.56
N VAL A 111 -3.67 -14.78 16.16
CA VAL A 111 -4.42 -13.65 15.61
C VAL A 111 -3.78 -13.16 14.31
N VAL A 112 -2.45 -13.08 14.26
CA VAL A 112 -1.73 -12.66 13.03
C VAL A 112 -1.94 -13.67 11.91
N ALA A 113 -1.81 -14.98 12.17
CA ALA A 113 -2.04 -16.02 11.17
C ALA A 113 -3.46 -15.94 10.59
N LYS A 114 -4.47 -15.77 11.46
CA LYS A 114 -5.87 -15.61 11.03
C LYS A 114 -6.09 -14.32 10.25
N THR A 115 -5.44 -13.22 10.64
CA THR A 115 -5.56 -11.95 9.94
C THR A 115 -4.87 -11.97 8.58
N LYS A 116 -3.72 -12.63 8.44
CA LYS A 116 -3.06 -12.86 7.14
C LYS A 116 -4.00 -13.56 6.17
N LYS A 117 -4.61 -14.67 6.60
CA LYS A 117 -5.56 -15.41 5.77
C LYS A 117 -6.76 -14.53 5.36
N GLN A 118 -7.32 -13.78 6.28
CA GLN A 118 -8.44 -12.87 6.01
C GLN A 118 -8.06 -11.78 4.98
N ILE A 119 -6.87 -11.19 5.08
CA ILE A 119 -6.40 -10.17 4.12
C ILE A 119 -6.17 -10.81 2.74
N GLU A 120 -5.64 -12.04 2.66
CA GLU A 120 -5.48 -12.73 1.39
C GLU A 120 -6.82 -13.00 0.71
N GLU A 121 -7.82 -13.47 1.45
CA GLU A 121 -9.18 -13.66 0.97
C GLU A 121 -9.79 -12.34 0.47
N GLN A 122 -9.63 -11.24 1.21
CA GLN A 122 -10.07 -9.91 0.79
C GLN A 122 -9.38 -9.42 -0.49
N ILE A 123 -8.09 -9.66 -0.65
CA ILE A 123 -7.35 -9.28 -1.87
C ILE A 123 -7.97 -9.97 -3.08
N ILE A 124 -8.24 -11.26 -2.99
CA ILE A 124 -8.86 -12.02 -4.08
C ILE A 124 -10.26 -11.49 -4.39
N GLU A 125 -11.10 -11.32 -3.37
CA GLU A 125 -12.46 -10.78 -3.52
C GLU A 125 -12.48 -9.39 -4.17
N ILE A 126 -11.60 -8.48 -3.75
CA ILE A 126 -11.47 -7.14 -4.35
C ILE A 126 -11.07 -7.24 -5.83
N GLY A 127 -10.11 -8.10 -6.15
CA GLY A 127 -9.67 -8.31 -7.53
C GLY A 127 -10.78 -8.84 -8.41
N GLU A 128 -11.46 -9.90 -7.97
CA GLU A 128 -12.60 -10.52 -8.69
C GLU A 128 -13.73 -9.52 -8.92
N ARG A 129 -14.13 -8.81 -7.87
CA ARG A 129 -15.16 -7.78 -7.96
C ARG A 129 -14.79 -6.68 -8.94
N THR A 130 -13.55 -6.21 -8.90
CA THR A 130 -13.07 -5.14 -9.79
C THR A 130 -13.16 -5.55 -11.26
N VAL A 131 -12.73 -6.77 -11.62
CA VAL A 131 -12.77 -7.21 -13.02
C VAL A 131 -14.21 -7.46 -13.48
N ILE A 132 -15.11 -7.91 -12.61
CA ILE A 132 -16.54 -8.05 -12.89
C ILE A 132 -17.17 -6.67 -13.14
N ASP A 133 -16.97 -5.72 -12.25
CA ASP A 133 -17.53 -4.36 -12.34
C ASP A 133 -17.05 -3.62 -13.61
N LEU A 134 -15.85 -3.93 -14.07
CA LEU A 134 -15.28 -3.38 -15.31
C LEU A 134 -15.62 -4.19 -16.58
N ASP A 135 -16.36 -5.28 -16.50
CA ASP A 135 -16.63 -6.20 -17.64
C ASP A 135 -15.32 -6.68 -18.33
N ILE A 136 -14.29 -6.98 -17.52
CA ILE A 136 -13.00 -7.50 -18.00
C ILE A 136 -12.96 -9.00 -17.74
N HIS A 137 -12.91 -9.79 -18.81
CA HIS A 137 -12.93 -11.26 -18.73
C HIS A 137 -11.61 -11.88 -19.17
N GLY A 138 -11.31 -13.10 -18.68
CA GLY A 138 -10.16 -13.90 -19.12
C GLY A 138 -8.83 -13.32 -18.65
N LEU A 139 -8.78 -12.69 -17.48
CA LEU A 139 -7.53 -12.42 -16.77
C LEU A 139 -7.08 -13.66 -16.02
N ASP A 140 -5.77 -13.88 -15.98
CA ASP A 140 -5.16 -14.90 -15.16
C ASP A 140 -5.45 -14.65 -13.66
N PRO A 141 -5.74 -15.69 -12.86
CA PRO A 141 -6.00 -15.55 -11.42
C PRO A 141 -4.91 -14.79 -10.66
N TYR A 142 -3.65 -14.95 -11.05
CA TYR A 142 -2.54 -14.18 -10.48
C TYR A 142 -2.69 -12.68 -10.73
N LEU A 143 -3.07 -12.27 -11.94
CA LEU A 143 -3.31 -10.86 -12.25
C LEU A 143 -4.52 -10.31 -11.50
N ILE A 144 -5.57 -11.11 -11.31
CA ILE A 144 -6.73 -10.73 -10.49
C ILE A 144 -6.31 -10.47 -9.04
N LYS A 145 -5.49 -11.36 -8.46
CA LYS A 145 -4.90 -11.15 -7.14
C LYS A 145 -4.07 -9.85 -7.09
N MET A 146 -3.24 -9.59 -8.11
CA MET A 146 -2.46 -8.34 -8.19
C MET A 146 -3.34 -7.09 -8.27
N VAL A 147 -4.44 -7.13 -9.02
CA VAL A 147 -5.43 -6.04 -9.05
C VAL A 147 -5.99 -5.79 -7.63
N GLY A 148 -6.33 -6.84 -6.89
CA GLY A 148 -6.78 -6.70 -5.50
C GLY A 148 -5.72 -6.07 -4.57
N ARG A 149 -4.45 -6.42 -4.75
CA ARG A 149 -3.33 -5.82 -3.97
C ARG A 149 -3.19 -4.32 -4.18
N MET A 150 -3.56 -3.78 -5.35
CA MET A 150 -3.53 -2.34 -5.62
C MET A 150 -4.37 -1.53 -4.61
N ARG A 151 -5.37 -2.14 -3.96
CA ARG A 151 -6.20 -1.50 -2.93
C ARG A 151 -5.39 -1.00 -1.73
N PHE A 152 -4.31 -1.68 -1.42
CA PHE A 152 -3.47 -1.42 -0.24
C PHE A 152 -2.31 -0.48 -0.52
N ARG A 153 -2.09 -0.07 -1.76
CA ARG A 153 -0.99 0.80 -2.16
C ARG A 153 -1.47 2.17 -2.62
N SER A 154 -0.78 3.19 -2.17
CA SER A 154 -0.91 4.55 -2.69
C SER A 154 0.32 4.94 -3.50
N SER A 155 0.12 5.77 -4.51
CA SER A 155 1.19 6.33 -5.34
C SER A 155 0.84 7.77 -5.67
N TYR A 156 1.72 8.71 -5.38
CA TYR A 156 1.48 10.15 -5.57
C TYR A 156 0.19 10.66 -4.92
N GLY A 157 -0.10 10.21 -3.69
CA GLY A 157 -1.30 10.59 -2.94
C GLY A 157 -2.60 9.95 -3.42
N GLN A 158 -2.58 9.08 -4.43
CA GLN A 158 -3.75 8.38 -4.95
C GLN A 158 -3.72 6.89 -4.61
N ASN A 159 -4.88 6.32 -4.28
CA ASN A 159 -5.01 4.87 -4.17
C ASN A 159 -4.83 4.23 -5.55
N LEU A 160 -3.92 3.26 -5.66
CA LEU A 160 -3.52 2.67 -6.93
C LEU A 160 -4.66 1.95 -7.64
N LEU A 161 -5.52 1.23 -6.91
CA LEU A 161 -6.68 0.55 -7.51
C LEU A 161 -7.68 1.57 -8.08
N LYS A 162 -7.99 2.62 -7.31
CA LYS A 162 -8.91 3.67 -7.77
C LYS A 162 -8.40 4.35 -9.03
N HIS A 163 -7.13 4.74 -9.06
CA HIS A 163 -6.47 5.31 -10.24
C HIS A 163 -6.55 4.37 -11.45
N SER A 164 -6.25 3.08 -11.27
CA SER A 164 -6.28 2.10 -12.36
C SER A 164 -7.69 1.87 -12.91
N ILE A 165 -8.72 1.90 -12.06
CA ILE A 165 -10.14 1.84 -12.49
C ILE A 165 -10.51 3.08 -13.30
N GLU A 166 -10.15 4.27 -12.84
CA GLU A 166 -10.40 5.53 -13.56
C GLU A 166 -9.68 5.54 -14.93
N THR A 167 -8.41 5.15 -14.97
CA THR A 167 -7.64 5.02 -16.19
C THR A 167 -8.25 4.01 -17.17
N SER A 168 -8.69 2.86 -16.67
CA SER A 168 -9.39 1.83 -17.45
C SER A 168 -10.63 2.37 -18.15
N ASN A 169 -11.46 3.10 -17.41
CA ASN A 169 -12.67 3.72 -17.96
C ASN A 169 -12.37 4.82 -18.98
N LEU A 170 -11.39 5.69 -18.70
CA LEU A 170 -10.95 6.72 -19.62
C LEU A 170 -10.39 6.12 -20.93
N CYS A 171 -9.56 5.08 -20.86
CA CYS A 171 -9.07 4.37 -22.04
C CYS A 171 -10.20 3.81 -22.89
N SER A 172 -11.25 3.26 -22.26
CA SER A 172 -12.43 2.75 -22.95
C SER A 172 -13.21 3.85 -23.68
N ILE A 173 -13.46 4.98 -23.00
CA ILE A 173 -14.20 6.14 -23.56
C ILE A 173 -13.42 6.72 -24.73
N MET A 174 -12.14 7.06 -24.55
CA MET A 174 -11.30 7.64 -25.58
C MET A 174 -11.19 6.74 -26.81
N SER A 175 -11.02 5.43 -26.60
CA SER A 175 -10.97 4.46 -27.70
C SER A 175 -12.27 4.40 -28.48
N SER A 176 -13.42 4.53 -27.82
CA SER A 176 -14.73 4.59 -28.46
C SER A 176 -14.91 5.86 -29.26
N GLU A 177 -14.52 7.03 -28.73
CA GLU A 177 -14.60 8.32 -29.40
C GLU A 177 -13.70 8.39 -30.64
N LEU A 178 -12.55 7.71 -30.60
CA LEU A 178 -11.64 7.56 -31.75
C LEU A 178 -12.15 6.57 -32.83
N GLY A 179 -13.31 5.96 -32.61
CA GLY A 179 -13.93 5.05 -33.59
C GLY A 179 -13.26 3.66 -33.65
N LEU A 180 -12.56 3.24 -32.60
CA LEU A 180 -11.96 1.90 -32.57
C LEU A 180 -13.04 0.82 -32.47
N ASN A 181 -12.74 -0.39 -32.94
CA ASN A 181 -13.67 -1.50 -32.85
C ASN A 181 -13.76 -2.07 -31.42
N ASN A 182 -14.83 -2.82 -31.11
CA ASN A 182 -15.10 -3.37 -29.80
C ASN A 182 -13.93 -4.19 -29.21
N LYS A 183 -13.18 -4.90 -30.03
CA LYS A 183 -12.02 -5.69 -29.58
C LYS A 183 -10.88 -4.77 -29.10
N GLN A 184 -10.64 -3.68 -29.81
CA GLN A 184 -9.62 -2.69 -29.44
C GLN A 184 -10.02 -1.90 -28.20
N ILE A 185 -11.32 -1.53 -28.07
CA ILE A 185 -11.85 -0.84 -26.88
C ILE A 185 -11.66 -1.73 -25.64
N LYS A 186 -12.02 -3.01 -25.71
CA LYS A 186 -11.81 -3.97 -24.61
C LYS A 186 -10.33 -4.15 -24.26
N LEU A 187 -9.46 -4.15 -25.25
CA LEU A 187 -8.01 -4.23 -25.03
C LEU A 187 -7.48 -2.96 -24.35
N ALA A 188 -7.88 -1.78 -24.79
CA ALA A 188 -7.50 -0.51 -24.19
C ALA A 188 -7.96 -0.41 -22.72
N LYS A 189 -9.20 -0.84 -22.45
CA LYS A 189 -9.76 -0.90 -21.10
C LYS A 189 -8.93 -1.79 -20.19
N ARG A 190 -8.58 -3.00 -20.64
CA ARG A 190 -7.73 -3.94 -19.92
C ARG A 190 -6.33 -3.38 -19.69
N ALA A 191 -5.72 -2.77 -20.71
CA ALA A 191 -4.41 -2.14 -20.60
C ALA A 191 -4.41 -1.02 -19.57
N GLY A 192 -5.45 -0.19 -19.55
CA GLY A 192 -5.64 0.87 -18.56
C GLY A 192 -5.73 0.34 -17.12
N LEU A 193 -6.40 -0.79 -16.89
CA LEU A 193 -6.44 -1.41 -15.55
C LEU A 193 -5.06 -1.92 -15.12
N LEU A 194 -4.27 -2.48 -16.03
CA LEU A 194 -3.03 -3.19 -15.72
C LEU A 194 -1.76 -2.35 -15.85
N HIS A 195 -1.85 -1.09 -16.32
CA HIS A 195 -0.67 -0.28 -16.68
C HIS A 195 0.33 -0.12 -15.52
N ASP A 196 -0.15 -0.08 -14.29
CA ASP A 196 0.64 0.14 -13.07
C ASP A 196 0.78 -1.12 -12.19
N ILE A 197 0.39 -2.30 -12.70
CA ILE A 197 0.33 -3.54 -11.92
C ILE A 197 1.71 -3.97 -11.35
N GLY A 198 2.78 -3.61 -12.03
CA GLY A 198 4.14 -3.87 -11.56
C GLY A 198 4.50 -3.21 -10.23
N LYS A 199 3.75 -2.16 -9.83
CA LYS A 199 3.97 -1.50 -8.53
C LYS A 199 3.59 -2.36 -7.32
N VAL A 200 2.81 -3.43 -7.49
CA VAL A 200 2.35 -4.34 -6.43
C VAL A 200 2.88 -5.78 -6.59
N ALA A 201 3.79 -6.01 -7.54
CA ALA A 201 4.47 -7.30 -7.67
C ALA A 201 5.23 -7.63 -6.37
N GLU A 202 5.22 -8.90 -5.98
CA GLU A 202 6.06 -9.42 -4.90
C GLU A 202 7.50 -9.49 -5.42
N GLU A 203 8.44 -8.98 -4.63
CA GLU A 203 9.87 -9.17 -4.87
C GLU A 203 10.28 -10.60 -4.53
#